data_e99483535c982634d7fb5a94bf6c646c
#
_entry.id   e99483535c982634d7fb5a94bf6c646c
#
_cell.length_a   1.000
_cell.length_b   1.000
_cell.length_c   1.000
_cell.angle_alpha   90.00
_cell.angle_beta   90.00
_cell.angle_gamma   90.00
#
_symmetry.space_group_name_H-M   'P 1'
#
loop_
_entity.id
_entity.type
_entity.pdbx_description
1 polymer ?
#
loop_
_entity_poly.entity_id
_entity_poly.type
_entity_poly.pdbx_seq_one_letter_code
_entity_poly.pdbx_strand_id
1 'polypeptide(L)'
;MIALIHGHDHGDMIETAEDLPWTGVAIGCARFSVPKGGATPGMEYAARNAEDATMVLFDTVCVDKDKREVRLIRFGAGEDRVIQY
;
A
#
# COMPACT_ATOMS: atom_id res chain seq x y z
N MET A 1 2.11 -18.20 3.43
CA MET A 1 2.35 -16.73 3.33
C MET A 1 1.03 -16.01 3.44
N ILE A 2 0.93 -15.04 4.35
CA ILE A 2 -0.29 -14.25 4.56
C ILE A 2 -0.41 -13.18 3.48
N ALA A 3 0.65 -12.43 3.26
CA ALA A 3 0.72 -11.36 2.27
C ALA A 3 2.18 -11.05 1.95
N LEU A 4 2.41 -10.45 0.81
CA LEU A 4 3.72 -9.91 0.43
C LEU A 4 3.62 -8.38 0.46
N ILE A 5 4.41 -7.75 1.28
CA ILE A 5 4.46 -6.29 1.38
C ILE A 5 5.74 -5.80 0.73
N HIS A 6 5.62 -4.85 -0.17
CA HIS A 6 6.78 -4.31 -0.89
C HIS A 6 6.66 -2.80 -1.11
N GLY A 7 7.78 -2.19 -1.47
CA GLY A 7 7.89 -0.78 -1.78
C GLY A 7 8.73 -0.56 -3.03
N HIS A 8 9.52 0.49 -3.05
CA HIS A 8 10.43 0.90 -4.13
C HIS A 8 9.76 1.69 -5.25
N ASP A 9 8.67 1.21 -5.81
CA ASP A 9 7.98 1.88 -6.93
C ASP A 9 7.08 3.02 -6.49
N HIS A 10 6.97 3.27 -5.19
CA HIS A 10 6.15 4.33 -4.57
C HIS A 10 4.64 4.17 -4.80
N GLY A 11 4.21 3.06 -5.38
CA GLY A 11 2.81 2.75 -5.60
C GLY A 11 2.08 2.40 -4.32
N ASP A 12 0.77 2.53 -4.34
CA ASP A 12 -0.11 2.25 -3.21
C ASP A 12 -1.29 1.43 -3.73
N MET A 13 -1.18 0.12 -3.70
CA MET A 13 -2.21 -0.75 -4.26
C MET A 13 -2.21 -2.16 -3.64
N ILE A 14 -3.35 -2.81 -3.73
CA ILE A 14 -3.49 -4.23 -3.44
C ILE A 14 -3.34 -4.99 -4.76
N GLU A 15 -2.49 -5.98 -4.78
CA GLU A 15 -2.15 -6.74 -5.98
C GLU A 15 -2.60 -8.19 -5.82
N THR A 16 -3.39 -8.68 -6.77
CA THR A 16 -3.82 -10.07 -6.81
C THR A 16 -3.58 -10.65 -8.19
N ALA A 17 -3.28 -11.94 -8.24
CA ALA A 17 -3.16 -12.68 -9.50
C ALA A 17 -3.72 -14.08 -9.29
N GLU A 18 -4.38 -14.63 -10.32
CA GLU A 18 -5.06 -15.93 -10.23
C GLU A 18 -4.10 -17.08 -9.88
N ASP A 19 -2.85 -16.98 -10.32
CA ASP A 19 -1.83 -17.99 -10.12
C ASP A 19 -1.02 -17.80 -8.83
N LEU A 20 -1.30 -16.75 -8.05
CA LEU A 20 -0.60 -16.49 -6.78
C LEU A 20 -1.50 -16.79 -5.60
N PRO A 21 -1.04 -17.60 -4.63
CA PRO A 21 -1.82 -17.94 -3.45
C PRO A 21 -1.81 -16.87 -2.36
N TRP A 22 -1.20 -15.73 -2.61
CA TRP A 22 -1.11 -14.62 -1.64
C TRP A 22 -1.47 -13.29 -2.30
N THR A 23 -1.80 -12.31 -1.47
CA THR A 23 -2.04 -10.94 -1.88
C THR A 23 -0.76 -10.12 -1.75
N GLY A 24 -0.42 -9.35 -2.78
CA GLY A 24 0.64 -8.37 -2.72
C GLY A 24 0.13 -7.01 -2.26
N VAL A 25 0.96 -6.25 -1.60
CA VAL A 25 0.64 -4.89 -1.15
C VAL A 25 1.81 -3.97 -1.46
N ALA A 26 1.59 -3.03 -2.34
CA ALA A 26 2.49 -1.89 -2.54
C ALA A 26 2.11 -0.82 -1.51
N ILE A 27 3.05 -0.42 -0.68
CA ILE A 27 2.78 0.41 0.51
C ILE A 27 3.07 1.89 0.32
N GLY A 28 3.31 2.32 -0.91
CA GLY A 28 3.62 3.71 -1.18
C GLY A 28 5.00 4.13 -0.69
N CYS A 29 5.15 5.42 -0.44
CA CYS A 29 6.37 5.97 0.15
C CYS A 29 6.01 6.95 1.27
N ALA A 30 6.82 6.96 2.31
CA ALA A 30 6.53 7.73 3.52
C ALA A 30 6.50 9.25 3.28
N ARG A 31 7.16 9.73 2.25
CA ARG A 31 7.19 11.14 1.88
C ARG A 31 6.73 11.31 0.44
N PHE A 32 6.02 12.41 0.16
CA PHE A 32 5.61 12.71 -1.21
C PHE A 32 6.80 12.67 -2.17
N SER A 33 6.75 11.76 -3.13
CA SER A 33 7.78 11.57 -4.13
C SER A 33 7.23 10.73 -5.27
N VAL A 34 7.57 11.08 -6.48
CA VAL A 34 7.33 10.22 -7.64
C VAL A 34 8.65 9.52 -8.03
N PRO A 35 8.58 8.31 -8.58
CA PRO A 35 9.78 7.61 -9.03
C PRO A 35 10.54 8.43 -10.06
N LYS A 36 11.87 8.31 -10.06
CA LYS A 36 12.70 8.90 -11.10
C LYS A 36 12.29 8.32 -12.45
N GLY A 37 11.96 9.19 -13.41
CA GLY A 37 11.44 8.77 -14.71
C GLY A 37 9.91 8.74 -14.79
N GLY A 38 9.21 9.11 -13.72
CA GLY A 38 7.75 9.21 -13.68
C GLY A 38 7.06 7.99 -13.09
N ALA A 39 5.74 7.91 -13.26
CA ALA A 39 4.93 6.82 -12.72
C ALA A 39 5.22 5.49 -13.42
N THR A 40 5.27 4.40 -12.65
CA THR A 40 5.41 3.06 -13.17
C THR A 40 4.10 2.61 -13.83
N PRO A 41 4.12 2.14 -15.10
CA PRO A 41 2.92 1.64 -15.75
C PRO A 41 2.24 0.50 -14.95
N GLY A 42 0.92 0.56 -14.84
CA GLY A 42 0.14 -0.44 -14.09
C GLY A 42 0.13 -0.26 -12.58
N MET A 43 0.91 0.67 -12.04
CA MET A 43 0.95 0.96 -10.60
C MET A 43 -0.04 2.06 -10.25
N GLU A 44 -0.79 1.85 -9.17
CA GLU A 44 -1.68 2.87 -8.60
C GLU A 44 -0.94 3.68 -7.54
N TYR A 45 -1.34 4.95 -7.38
CA TYR A 45 -0.72 5.88 -6.43
C TYR A 45 -1.79 6.59 -5.62
N ALA A 46 -1.51 6.82 -4.35
CA ALA A 46 -2.39 7.66 -3.52
C ALA A 46 -2.29 9.12 -3.98
N ALA A 47 -3.41 9.84 -3.94
CA ALA A 47 -3.44 11.26 -4.22
C ALA A 47 -2.72 12.03 -3.10
N ARG A 48 -1.74 12.84 -3.45
CA ARG A 48 -0.87 13.50 -2.46
C ARG A 48 -0.59 14.94 -2.84
N ASN A 49 -0.46 15.78 -1.79
CA ASN A 49 -0.09 17.19 -1.93
C ASN A 49 1.03 17.47 -0.92
N ALA A 50 2.13 18.02 -1.41
CA ALA A 50 3.29 18.35 -0.58
C ALA A 50 3.03 19.43 0.49
N GLU A 51 1.89 20.14 0.40
CA GLU A 51 1.55 21.23 1.32
C GLU A 51 0.57 20.86 2.42
N ASP A 52 0.09 19.62 2.45
CA ASP A 52 -0.83 19.17 3.48
C ASP A 52 -0.42 17.80 4.07
N ALA A 53 -1.29 17.22 4.91
CA ALA A 53 -1.01 15.96 5.58
C ALA A 53 -0.85 14.78 4.60
N THR A 54 -1.33 14.90 3.36
CA THR A 54 -1.15 13.85 2.35
C THR A 54 0.28 13.77 1.81
N MET A 55 1.16 14.69 2.21
CA MET A 55 2.59 14.57 1.94
C MET A 55 3.18 13.31 2.55
N VAL A 56 2.65 12.85 3.67
CA VAL A 56 3.10 11.64 4.34
C VAL A 56 2.14 10.47 4.06
N LEU A 57 2.67 9.27 4.15
CA LEU A 57 1.91 8.05 3.99
C LEU A 57 2.66 6.93 4.69
N PHE A 58 2.01 6.25 5.62
CA PHE A 58 2.47 4.99 6.16
C PHE A 58 1.30 4.19 6.72
N ASP A 59 1.51 2.91 6.88
CA ASP A 59 0.51 2.01 7.42
C ASP A 59 0.99 1.40 8.73
N THR A 60 0.06 1.24 9.67
CA THR A 60 0.21 0.31 10.78
C THR A 60 -0.42 -1.01 10.36
N VAL A 61 0.36 -2.08 10.42
CA VAL A 61 -0.08 -3.41 10.01
C VAL A 61 -0.54 -4.20 11.22
N CYS A 62 -1.81 -4.60 11.22
CA CYS A 62 -2.42 -5.40 12.30
C CYS A 62 -2.87 -6.74 11.73
N VAL A 63 -2.38 -7.85 12.28
CA VAL A 63 -2.78 -9.18 11.86
C VAL A 63 -3.75 -9.76 12.89
N ASP A 64 -4.96 -10.10 12.45
CA ASP A 64 -5.97 -10.78 13.28
C ASP A 64 -6.07 -12.22 12.81
N LYS A 65 -5.51 -13.13 13.60
CA LYS A 65 -5.49 -14.57 13.27
C LYS A 65 -6.87 -15.21 13.37
N ASP A 66 -7.70 -14.74 14.27
CA ASP A 66 -9.03 -15.32 14.49
C ASP A 66 -9.95 -15.02 13.31
N LYS A 67 -9.90 -13.79 12.81
CA LYS A 67 -10.67 -13.37 11.63
C LYS A 67 -9.95 -13.65 10.32
N ARG A 68 -8.69 -14.07 10.36
CA ARG A 68 -7.84 -14.29 9.20
C ARG A 68 -7.80 -13.05 8.31
N GLU A 69 -7.47 -11.91 8.92
CA GLU A 69 -7.36 -10.66 8.17
C GLU A 69 -6.12 -9.86 8.57
N VAL A 70 -5.63 -9.07 7.60
CA VAL A 70 -4.58 -8.08 7.80
C VAL A 70 -5.19 -6.71 7.58
N ARG A 71 -5.14 -5.87 8.60
CA ARG A 71 -5.57 -4.47 8.51
C ARG A 71 -4.37 -3.58 8.29
N LEU A 72 -4.47 -2.72 7.31
CA LEU A 72 -3.49 -1.70 7.00
C LEU A 72 -4.12 -0.35 7.38
N ILE A 73 -3.77 0.15 8.56
CA ILE A 73 -4.35 1.37 9.10
C ILE A 73 -3.50 2.54 8.61
N ARG A 74 -4.08 3.35 7.75
CA ARG A 74 -3.39 4.42 7.06
C ARG A 74 -3.23 5.67 7.91
N PHE A 75 -2.04 6.26 7.84
CA PHE A 75 -1.80 7.64 8.25
C PHE A 75 -1.36 8.45 7.03
N GLY A 76 -2.01 9.59 6.79
CA GLY A 76 -1.69 10.47 5.67
C GLY A 76 -2.54 10.20 4.44
N ALA A 77 -1.91 10.14 3.28
CA ALA A 77 -2.59 9.98 1.99
C ALA A 77 -3.25 8.60 1.85
N GLY A 78 -4.37 8.53 1.14
CA GLY A 78 -5.09 7.28 0.89
C GLY A 78 -6.03 6.90 2.03
N GLU A 79 -6.30 5.62 2.18
CA GLU A 79 -7.29 5.11 3.14
C GLU A 79 -6.88 3.77 3.73
N ASP A 80 -7.55 3.36 4.80
CA ASP A 80 -7.36 2.06 5.43
C ASP A 80 -7.74 0.94 4.46
N ARG A 81 -7.06 -0.19 4.60
CA ARG A 81 -7.33 -1.36 3.77
C ARG A 81 -7.40 -2.61 4.64
N VAL A 82 -8.16 -3.60 4.19
CA VAL A 82 -8.27 -4.90 4.85
C VAL A 82 -8.04 -5.99 3.82
N ILE A 83 -7.20 -6.95 4.16
CA ILE A 83 -6.91 -8.13 3.34
C ILE A 83 -7.39 -9.35 4.10
N GLN A 84 -8.12 -10.21 3.43
CA GLN A 84 -8.49 -11.54 3.96
C GLN A 84 -7.45 -12.58 3.51
N TYR A 85 -7.15 -13.52 4.38
CA TYR A 85 -6.24 -14.61 4.02
C TYR A 85 -6.67 -15.96 4.52
#